data_171c21a5b75f01d03c94bad2463cf526
#
_entry.id   171c21a5b75f01d03c94bad2463cf526
#
_cell.length_a   1.000
_cell.length_b   1.000
_cell.length_c   1.000
_cell.angle_alpha   90.00
_cell.angle_beta   90.00
_cell.angle_gamma   90.00
#
_symmetry.space_group_name_H-M   'P 1'
#
loop_
_entity.id
_entity.type
_entity.pdbx_description
1 polymer ?
#
loop_
_entity_poly.entity_id
_entity_poly.type
_entity_poly.pdbx_seq_one_letter_code
_entity_poly.pdbx_strand_id
1 'polypeptide(L)'
;MEKIMAPKIPLRIAFFVDGFTLKKVNEYYRFFHPYHTRLDFRGLRSWARHEALKLFSPKSSFCTRECHYYHPYKRPGDYASACGLKGLERELHHGGFNVHYAESVGNDRFTPNLGLIDDALMFAAFGRMGVAVLFSTQGQFSIFPERLRAVGVKTLVLGWNFAYPKADRWVNWQTDSGLRESCDYYVAMEHIANKYPPVPEGRVGLFLR
;
A
#
# COMPACT_ATOMS: atom_id res chain seq x y z
N MET A 1 0.14 -34.71 -32.02
CA MET A 1 1.19 -34.10 -31.18
C MET A 1 0.51 -33.15 -30.21
N GLU A 2 0.31 -33.58 -28.96
CA GLU A 2 -0.18 -32.70 -27.91
C GLU A 2 0.88 -31.64 -27.61
N LYS A 3 0.51 -30.37 -27.74
CA LYS A 3 1.34 -29.25 -27.34
C LYS A 3 1.43 -29.28 -25.80
N ILE A 4 2.54 -29.78 -25.26
CA ILE A 4 2.84 -29.68 -23.83
C ILE A 4 2.91 -28.18 -23.54
N MET A 5 1.84 -27.65 -22.98
CA MET A 5 1.83 -26.25 -22.49
C MET A 5 2.82 -26.15 -21.34
N ALA A 6 3.86 -25.33 -21.53
CA ALA A 6 4.79 -25.01 -20.44
C ALA A 6 3.99 -24.55 -19.21
N PRO A 7 4.37 -25.00 -18.01
CA PRO A 7 3.68 -24.61 -16.78
C PRO A 7 3.69 -23.08 -16.66
N LYS A 8 2.51 -22.48 -16.57
CA LYS A 8 2.38 -21.03 -16.35
C LYS A 8 2.90 -20.72 -14.95
N ILE A 9 4.08 -20.10 -14.88
CA ILE A 9 4.62 -19.62 -13.60
C ILE A 9 3.66 -18.54 -13.06
N PRO A 10 3.15 -18.69 -11.83
CA PRO A 10 2.25 -17.70 -11.26
C PRO A 10 2.96 -16.36 -11.05
N LEU A 11 2.27 -15.26 -11.33
CA LEU A 11 2.79 -13.95 -11.00
C LEU A 11 2.93 -13.82 -9.47
N ARG A 12 4.10 -13.43 -8.99
CA ARG A 12 4.35 -13.20 -7.57
C ARG A 12 4.21 -11.71 -7.29
N ILE A 13 3.24 -11.33 -6.48
CA ILE A 13 2.95 -9.93 -6.13
C ILE A 13 3.24 -9.73 -4.65
N ALA A 14 4.05 -8.71 -4.33
CA ALA A 14 4.21 -8.22 -2.97
C ALA A 14 3.61 -6.81 -2.86
N PHE A 15 2.76 -6.61 -1.85
CA PHE A 15 2.09 -5.34 -1.59
C PHE A 15 2.62 -4.71 -0.31
N PHE A 16 3.23 -3.54 -0.45
CA PHE A 16 3.87 -2.76 0.60
C PHE A 16 3.04 -1.52 0.89
N VAL A 17 2.61 -1.37 2.14
CA VAL A 17 1.81 -0.22 2.58
C VAL A 17 2.61 0.63 3.54
N ASP A 18 2.89 1.86 3.13
CA ASP A 18 3.43 2.89 4.00
C ASP A 18 2.32 3.36 4.97
N GLY A 19 2.49 3.03 6.24
CA GLY A 19 1.53 3.37 7.28
C GLY A 19 1.41 4.87 7.53
N PHE A 20 2.44 5.65 7.21
CA PHE A 20 2.38 7.11 7.30
C PHE A 20 1.39 7.68 6.27
N THR A 21 1.52 7.29 5.01
CA THR A 21 0.58 7.67 3.95
C THR A 21 -0.83 7.15 4.24
N LEU A 22 -0.97 5.87 4.64
CA LEU A 22 -2.28 5.30 4.95
C LEU A 22 -3.00 6.07 6.06
N LYS A 23 -2.28 6.48 7.10
CA LYS A 23 -2.85 7.31 8.18
C LYS A 23 -3.41 8.62 7.63
N LYS A 24 -2.68 9.30 6.74
CA LYS A 24 -3.11 10.56 6.13
C LYS A 24 -4.33 10.39 5.22
N VAL A 25 -4.34 9.35 4.42
CA VAL A 25 -5.49 9.01 3.55
C VAL A 25 -6.73 8.70 4.40
N ASN A 26 -6.60 7.89 5.44
CA ASN A 26 -7.71 7.58 6.35
C ASN A 26 -8.19 8.81 7.15
N GLU A 27 -7.28 9.71 7.56
CA GLU A 27 -7.64 10.99 8.19
C GLU A 27 -8.50 11.82 7.25
N TYR A 28 -8.08 11.95 5.98
CA TYR A 28 -8.83 12.67 4.96
C TYR A 28 -10.24 12.09 4.75
N TYR A 29 -10.37 10.81 4.43
CA TYR A 29 -11.66 10.19 4.15
C TYR A 29 -12.59 10.15 5.37
N ARG A 30 -12.04 10.04 6.55
CA ARG A 30 -12.84 9.98 7.79
C ARG A 30 -13.41 11.33 8.20
N PHE A 31 -12.65 12.39 8.05
CA PHE A 31 -12.98 13.69 8.65
C PHE A 31 -13.30 14.78 7.64
N PHE A 32 -12.82 14.69 6.41
CA PHE A 32 -12.90 15.79 5.43
C PHE A 32 -13.61 15.40 4.14
N HIS A 33 -13.65 14.13 3.79
CA HIS A 33 -14.35 13.65 2.60
C HIS A 33 -15.83 13.31 2.91
N PRO A 34 -16.78 13.54 1.96
CA PRO A 34 -18.21 13.26 2.18
C PRO A 34 -18.55 11.81 2.55
N TYR A 35 -17.66 10.86 2.29
CA TYR A 35 -17.88 9.44 2.63
C TYR A 35 -17.81 9.15 4.13
N HIS A 36 -17.13 9.99 4.94
CA HIS A 36 -16.96 9.83 6.39
C HIS A 36 -16.56 8.41 6.81
N THR A 37 -15.64 7.81 6.07
CA THR A 37 -15.24 6.41 6.22
C THR A 37 -13.72 6.25 6.17
N ARG A 38 -13.24 5.02 6.14
CA ARG A 38 -11.82 4.69 5.99
C ARG A 38 -11.64 3.54 5.00
N LEU A 39 -10.43 3.36 4.51
CA LEU A 39 -10.10 2.29 3.59
C LEU A 39 -10.31 0.90 4.25
N ASP A 40 -10.88 0.00 3.47
CA ASP A 40 -10.94 -1.43 3.80
C ASP A 40 -9.66 -2.13 3.31
N PHE A 41 -8.90 -2.75 4.20
CA PHE A 41 -7.67 -3.45 3.86
C PHE A 41 -7.89 -4.64 2.93
N ARG A 42 -9.01 -5.35 3.07
CA ARG A 42 -9.36 -6.46 2.16
C ARG A 42 -9.66 -5.96 0.76
N GLY A 43 -10.45 -4.88 0.70
CA GLY A 43 -10.79 -4.23 -0.56
C GLY A 43 -9.58 -3.66 -1.26
N LEU A 44 -8.74 -2.93 -0.54
CA LEU A 44 -7.49 -2.37 -1.07
C LEU A 44 -6.56 -3.46 -1.61
N ARG A 45 -6.36 -4.54 -0.85
CA ARG A 45 -5.57 -5.70 -1.28
C ARG A 45 -6.15 -6.37 -2.54
N SER A 46 -7.46 -6.57 -2.57
CA SER A 46 -8.15 -7.20 -3.70
C SER A 46 -8.02 -6.35 -4.96
N TRP A 47 -8.21 -5.05 -4.82
CA TRP A 47 -8.07 -4.10 -5.91
C TRP A 47 -6.63 -4.04 -6.43
N ALA A 48 -5.64 -3.89 -5.55
CA ALA A 48 -4.22 -3.83 -5.91
C ALA A 48 -3.78 -5.10 -6.65
N ARG A 49 -4.24 -6.28 -6.19
CA ARG A 49 -4.01 -7.53 -6.90
C ARG A 49 -4.60 -7.53 -8.31
N HIS A 50 -5.86 -7.12 -8.43
CA HIS A 50 -6.55 -7.08 -9.73
C HIS A 50 -5.82 -6.18 -10.72
N GLU A 51 -5.45 -4.98 -10.29
CA GLU A 51 -4.77 -4.01 -11.13
C GLU A 51 -3.37 -4.50 -11.53
N ALA A 52 -2.60 -5.07 -10.59
CA ALA A 52 -1.29 -5.65 -10.90
C ALA A 52 -1.39 -6.80 -11.92
N LEU A 53 -2.38 -7.69 -11.80
CA LEU A 53 -2.61 -8.74 -12.79
C LEU A 53 -2.96 -8.17 -14.16
N LYS A 54 -3.85 -7.20 -14.21
CA LYS A 54 -4.26 -6.54 -15.45
C LYS A 54 -3.08 -5.89 -16.18
N LEU A 55 -2.18 -5.22 -15.45
CA LEU A 55 -1.04 -4.52 -16.02
C LEU A 55 0.11 -5.45 -16.42
N PHE A 56 0.44 -6.43 -15.58
CA PHE A 56 1.67 -7.21 -15.76
C PHE A 56 1.45 -8.64 -16.26
N SER A 57 0.24 -9.16 -16.15
CA SER A 57 -0.09 -10.52 -16.59
C SER A 57 -1.55 -10.67 -17.00
N PRO A 58 -2.04 -9.94 -18.01
CA PRO A 58 -3.46 -9.85 -18.34
C PRO A 58 -4.07 -11.21 -18.77
N LYS A 59 -3.24 -12.18 -19.17
CA LYS A 59 -3.66 -13.53 -19.56
C LYS A 59 -3.66 -14.54 -18.41
N SER A 60 -3.26 -14.14 -17.20
CA SER A 60 -3.18 -15.00 -16.03
C SER A 60 -4.18 -14.55 -14.97
N SER A 61 -4.95 -15.48 -14.45
CA SER A 61 -5.79 -15.27 -13.26
C SER A 61 -5.11 -15.73 -11.97
N PHE A 62 -3.96 -16.39 -12.08
CA PHE A 62 -3.26 -17.01 -10.96
C PHE A 62 -2.05 -16.18 -10.52
N CYS A 63 -2.01 -15.82 -9.24
CA CYS A 63 -0.87 -15.16 -8.61
C CYS A 63 -0.72 -15.60 -7.16
N THR A 64 0.52 -15.64 -6.67
CA THR A 64 0.82 -15.63 -5.25
C THR A 64 0.91 -14.18 -4.76
N ARG A 65 0.63 -13.94 -3.50
CA ARG A 65 0.64 -12.58 -2.94
C ARG A 65 1.11 -12.59 -1.50
N GLU A 66 1.90 -11.59 -1.17
CA GLU A 66 2.27 -11.22 0.19
C GLU A 66 1.87 -9.77 0.41
N CYS A 67 1.45 -9.43 1.62
CA CYS A 67 1.01 -8.08 1.96
C CYS A 67 1.69 -7.66 3.25
N HIS A 68 2.30 -6.48 3.23
CA HIS A 68 3.11 -5.95 4.31
C HIS A 68 2.68 -4.51 4.62
N TYR A 69 2.48 -4.24 5.90
CA TYR A 69 2.18 -2.90 6.40
C TYR A 69 3.32 -2.42 7.29
N TYR A 70 3.86 -1.25 6.99
CA TYR A 70 4.99 -0.66 7.71
C TYR A 70 4.52 0.49 8.57
N HIS A 71 4.48 0.21 9.88
CA HIS A 71 4.08 1.22 10.85
C HIS A 71 5.18 2.28 10.98
N PRO A 72 4.82 3.61 10.96
CA PRO A 72 5.79 4.69 11.06
C PRO A 72 6.37 4.85 12.47
N TYR A 73 5.85 4.10 13.44
CA TYR A 73 6.25 4.18 14.84
C TYR A 73 6.85 2.87 15.33
N LYS A 74 7.73 2.98 16.34
CA LYS A 74 8.15 1.85 17.17
C LYS A 74 6.93 1.30 17.93
N ARG A 75 6.89 -0.01 18.13
CA ARG A 75 5.85 -0.63 18.94
C ARG A 75 5.94 -0.11 20.38
N PRO A 76 4.86 0.45 20.95
CA PRO A 76 4.88 0.92 22.33
C PRO A 76 5.16 -0.23 23.30
N GLY A 77 6.02 0.02 24.29
CA GLY A 77 6.31 -0.95 25.35
C GLY A 77 5.23 -0.99 26.44
N ASP A 78 4.46 0.11 26.58
CA ASP A 78 3.41 0.20 27.59
C ASP A 78 2.05 -0.32 27.06
N TYR A 79 1.25 -0.89 27.98
CA TYR A 79 -0.04 -1.49 27.64
C TYR A 79 -1.07 -0.47 27.16
N ALA A 80 -1.09 0.73 27.74
CA ALA A 80 -2.07 1.75 27.43
C ALA A 80 -1.92 2.27 25.98
N SER A 81 -0.69 2.61 25.58
CA SER A 81 -0.38 3.01 24.20
C SER A 81 -0.55 1.86 23.19
N ALA A 82 -0.28 0.62 23.61
CA ALA A 82 -0.48 -0.56 22.77
C ALA A 82 -1.96 -0.87 22.52
N CYS A 83 -2.87 -0.55 23.45
CA CYS A 83 -4.30 -0.81 23.30
C CYS A 83 -4.91 -0.13 22.06
N GLY A 84 -4.51 1.10 21.75
CA GLY A 84 -4.98 1.81 20.56
C GLY A 84 -4.52 1.17 19.24
N LEU A 85 -3.40 0.47 19.26
CA LEU A 85 -2.83 -0.21 18.07
C LEU A 85 -3.42 -1.59 17.84
N LYS A 86 -3.88 -2.29 18.90
CA LYS A 86 -4.44 -3.65 18.80
C LYS A 86 -5.62 -3.75 17.82
N GLY A 87 -6.46 -2.71 17.77
CA GLY A 87 -7.57 -2.63 16.83
C GLY A 87 -7.08 -2.60 15.37
N LEU A 88 -6.12 -1.73 15.09
CA LEU A 88 -5.51 -1.62 13.76
C LEU A 88 -4.76 -2.90 13.38
N GLU A 89 -3.94 -3.45 14.27
CA GLU A 89 -3.22 -4.72 14.03
C GLU A 89 -4.20 -5.84 13.68
N ARG A 90 -5.28 -5.99 14.44
CA ARG A 90 -6.30 -7.01 14.18
C ARG A 90 -6.95 -6.84 12.80
N GLU A 91 -7.28 -5.62 12.42
CA GLU A 91 -7.84 -5.33 11.09
C GLU A 91 -6.85 -5.63 9.97
N LEU A 92 -5.58 -5.26 10.14
CA LEU A 92 -4.52 -5.57 9.20
C LEU A 92 -4.33 -7.08 9.04
N HIS A 93 -4.24 -7.83 10.13
CA HIS A 93 -4.15 -9.29 10.10
C HIS A 93 -5.37 -9.93 9.44
N HIS A 94 -6.59 -9.50 9.75
CA HIS A 94 -7.79 -9.94 9.05
C HIS A 94 -7.79 -9.56 7.57
N GLY A 95 -7.17 -8.43 7.23
CA GLY A 95 -6.90 -8.01 5.85
C GLY A 95 -5.84 -8.88 5.15
N GLY A 96 -5.09 -9.70 5.90
CA GLY A 96 -4.01 -10.54 5.41
C GLY A 96 -2.70 -9.79 5.23
N PHE A 97 -2.43 -8.80 6.10
CA PHE A 97 -1.16 -8.06 6.14
C PHE A 97 -0.28 -8.52 7.28
N ASN A 98 1.02 -8.64 7.00
CA ASN A 98 2.07 -8.72 8.00
C ASN A 98 2.42 -7.31 8.47
N VAL A 99 2.49 -7.10 9.78
CA VAL A 99 2.73 -5.78 10.38
C VAL A 99 4.19 -5.66 10.80
N HIS A 100 4.85 -4.63 10.30
CA HIS A 100 6.24 -4.29 10.62
C HIS A 100 6.28 -2.96 11.37
N TYR A 101 7.05 -2.90 12.42
CA TYR A 101 7.28 -1.68 13.20
C TYR A 101 8.65 -1.08 12.89
N ALA A 102 8.77 0.23 13.04
CA ALA A 102 10.07 0.87 12.92
C ALA A 102 11.00 0.42 14.07
N GLU A 103 12.25 0.12 13.75
CA GLU A 103 13.25 -0.31 14.74
C GLU A 103 13.71 0.85 15.63
N SER A 104 13.90 2.01 15.04
CA SER A 104 14.23 3.24 15.74
C SER A 104 13.30 4.37 15.34
N VAL A 105 12.94 5.20 16.31
CA VAL A 105 12.25 6.48 16.05
C VAL A 105 13.34 7.52 16.08
N GLY A 106 13.64 8.14 14.94
CA GLY A 106 14.32 9.43 14.93
C GLY A 106 13.52 10.44 15.77
N ASN A 107 14.10 11.55 16.14
CA ASN A 107 13.43 12.59 16.94
C ASN A 107 12.14 13.13 16.28
N ASP A 108 11.92 12.83 15.01
CA ASP A 108 10.71 13.18 14.26
C ASP A 108 9.74 12.00 14.26
N ARG A 109 8.66 12.14 15.03
CA ARG A 109 7.59 11.13 15.20
C ARG A 109 6.76 10.86 13.95
N PHE A 110 7.13 11.37 12.78
CA PHE A 110 6.31 11.36 11.56
C PHE A 110 7.10 11.01 10.29
N THR A 111 8.16 10.25 10.40
CA THR A 111 8.91 9.77 9.22
C THR A 111 8.37 8.44 8.72
N PRO A 112 8.33 8.20 7.40
CA PRO A 112 8.03 6.90 6.84
C PRO A 112 9.01 5.83 7.35
N ASN A 113 8.51 4.60 7.49
CA ASN A 113 9.35 3.46 7.88
C ASN A 113 10.15 2.96 6.67
N LEU A 114 11.42 3.35 6.57
CA LEU A 114 12.29 3.00 5.45
C LEU A 114 12.71 1.52 5.43
N GLY A 115 12.50 0.76 6.50
CA GLY A 115 12.69 -0.70 6.52
C GLY A 115 11.86 -1.41 5.45
N LEU A 116 10.80 -0.77 4.94
CA LEU A 116 10.05 -1.22 3.78
C LEU A 116 10.96 -1.44 2.55
N ILE A 117 11.94 -0.57 2.31
CA ILE A 117 12.85 -0.68 1.16
C ILE A 117 13.74 -1.90 1.30
N ASP A 118 14.29 -2.11 2.50
CA ASP A 118 15.22 -3.21 2.78
C ASP A 118 14.52 -4.56 2.66
N ASP A 119 13.32 -4.70 3.24
CA ASP A 119 12.51 -5.91 3.11
C ASP A 119 12.14 -6.20 1.66
N ALA A 120 11.75 -5.18 0.90
CA ALA A 120 11.40 -5.36 -0.51
C ALA A 120 12.61 -5.83 -1.33
N LEU A 121 13.80 -5.30 -1.09
CA LEU A 121 15.02 -5.77 -1.74
C LEU A 121 15.35 -7.20 -1.37
N MET A 122 15.18 -7.58 -0.10
CA MET A 122 15.33 -8.97 0.34
C MET A 122 14.34 -9.91 -0.36
N PHE A 123 13.07 -9.53 -0.45
CA PHE A 123 12.06 -10.34 -1.16
C PHE A 123 12.39 -10.50 -2.65
N ALA A 124 12.89 -9.44 -3.29
CA ALA A 124 13.35 -9.48 -4.66
C ALA A 124 14.55 -10.43 -4.83
N ALA A 125 15.56 -10.30 -3.98
CA ALA A 125 16.78 -11.11 -4.00
C ALA A 125 16.48 -12.62 -3.82
N PHE A 126 15.50 -12.97 -2.98
CA PHE A 126 15.06 -14.35 -2.81
C PHE A 126 14.02 -14.81 -3.84
N GLY A 127 13.75 -14.02 -4.87
CA GLY A 127 12.80 -14.36 -5.94
C GLY A 127 11.35 -14.51 -5.44
N ARG A 128 10.99 -13.88 -4.30
CA ARG A 128 9.63 -13.96 -3.72
C ARG A 128 8.62 -13.09 -4.44
N MET A 129 9.06 -12.12 -5.24
CA MET A 129 8.17 -11.27 -6.02
C MET A 129 8.72 -10.98 -7.43
N GLY A 130 7.82 -10.78 -8.38
CA GLY A 130 8.08 -10.26 -9.73
C GLY A 130 7.41 -8.90 -9.95
N VAL A 131 6.46 -8.56 -9.08
CA VAL A 131 5.78 -7.26 -9.05
C VAL A 131 5.70 -6.77 -7.61
N ALA A 132 6.15 -5.54 -7.39
CA ALA A 132 5.98 -4.81 -6.14
C ALA A 132 4.88 -3.75 -6.31
N VAL A 133 3.87 -3.78 -5.45
CA VAL A 133 2.86 -2.72 -5.34
C VAL A 133 3.18 -1.89 -4.11
N LEU A 134 3.42 -0.60 -4.28
CA LEU A 134 3.71 0.34 -3.21
C LEU A 134 2.54 1.32 -3.01
N PHE A 135 1.96 1.33 -1.81
CA PHE A 135 1.04 2.35 -1.37
C PHE A 135 1.81 3.41 -0.59
N SER A 136 2.18 4.49 -1.25
CA SER A 136 2.85 5.64 -0.62
C SER A 136 2.72 6.91 -1.47
N THR A 137 2.89 8.05 -0.81
CA THR A 137 2.99 9.38 -1.43
C THR A 137 4.33 10.05 -1.17
N GLN A 138 5.23 9.38 -0.43
CA GLN A 138 6.42 9.98 0.15
C GLN A 138 7.62 9.91 -0.79
N GLY A 139 8.29 11.04 -1.01
CA GLY A 139 9.48 11.15 -1.88
C GLY A 139 10.67 10.30 -1.43
N GLN A 140 10.75 9.97 -0.11
CA GLN A 140 11.78 9.06 0.40
C GLN A 140 11.74 7.68 -0.25
N PHE A 141 10.60 7.28 -0.81
CA PHE A 141 10.46 6.02 -1.54
C PHE A 141 10.73 6.13 -3.04
N SER A 142 11.15 7.29 -3.58
CA SER A 142 11.46 7.42 -5.02
C SER A 142 12.57 6.46 -5.50
N ILE A 143 13.49 6.12 -4.60
CA ILE A 143 14.55 5.13 -4.87
C ILE A 143 14.04 3.67 -4.93
N PHE A 144 12.87 3.38 -4.38
CA PHE A 144 12.31 2.03 -4.32
C PHE A 144 12.07 1.41 -5.71
N PRO A 145 11.36 2.07 -6.66
CA PRO A 145 11.16 1.53 -7.99
C PRO A 145 12.46 1.33 -8.77
N GLU A 146 13.41 2.25 -8.64
CA GLU A 146 14.68 2.18 -9.32
C GLU A 146 15.50 0.96 -8.89
N ARG A 147 15.64 0.75 -7.57
CA ARG A 147 16.36 -0.40 -7.02
C ARG A 147 15.71 -1.73 -7.39
N LEU A 148 14.40 -1.82 -7.36
CA LEU A 148 13.67 -3.02 -7.73
C LEU A 148 13.77 -3.33 -9.23
N ARG A 149 13.76 -2.30 -10.07
CA ARG A 149 13.99 -2.46 -11.52
C ARG A 149 15.37 -3.04 -11.81
N ALA A 150 16.41 -2.65 -11.06
CA ALA A 150 17.76 -3.19 -11.22
C ALA A 150 17.85 -4.71 -10.98
N VAL A 151 16.92 -5.27 -10.19
CA VAL A 151 16.81 -6.72 -9.92
C VAL A 151 15.65 -7.38 -10.68
N GLY A 152 15.10 -6.72 -11.70
CA GLY A 152 14.10 -7.27 -12.61
C GLY A 152 12.66 -7.29 -12.07
N VAL A 153 12.38 -6.61 -10.95
CA VAL A 153 11.04 -6.50 -10.37
C VAL A 153 10.33 -5.27 -10.93
N LYS A 154 9.08 -5.44 -11.36
CA LYS A 154 8.21 -4.35 -11.83
C LYS A 154 7.51 -3.67 -10.66
N THR A 155 7.22 -2.38 -10.81
CA THR A 155 6.64 -1.56 -9.75
C THR A 155 5.33 -0.91 -10.17
N LEU A 156 4.34 -0.97 -9.26
CA LEU A 156 3.08 -0.25 -9.33
C LEU A 156 2.96 0.64 -8.09
N VAL A 157 2.90 1.95 -8.26
CA VAL A 157 2.71 2.89 -7.16
C VAL A 157 1.25 3.33 -7.09
N LEU A 158 0.65 3.19 -5.91
CA LEU A 158 -0.67 3.66 -5.57
C LEU A 158 -0.53 4.97 -4.77
N GLY A 159 -0.62 6.08 -5.47
CA GLY A 159 -0.50 7.40 -4.89
C GLY A 159 -1.85 8.06 -4.61
N TRP A 160 -1.83 9.16 -3.86
CA TRP A 160 -3.02 9.90 -3.46
C TRP A 160 -2.77 11.40 -3.49
N ASN A 161 -3.72 12.13 -4.05
CA ASN A 161 -3.74 13.58 -4.04
C ASN A 161 -5.07 14.05 -3.48
N PHE A 162 -5.04 14.94 -2.51
CA PHE A 162 -6.24 15.53 -1.93
C PHE A 162 -5.92 16.86 -1.23
N ALA A 163 -6.92 17.72 -1.17
CA ALA A 163 -6.83 18.98 -0.44
C ALA A 163 -8.06 19.17 0.43
N TYR A 164 -7.87 19.74 1.61
CA TYR A 164 -8.95 20.02 2.55
C TYR A 164 -8.61 21.17 3.48
N PRO A 165 -9.62 21.92 3.96
CA PRO A 165 -9.43 22.94 4.97
C PRO A 165 -9.20 22.28 6.34
N LYS A 166 -8.19 22.74 7.09
CA LYS A 166 -7.92 22.31 8.47
C LYS A 166 -7.59 23.53 9.31
N ALA A 167 -8.51 23.92 10.20
CA ALA A 167 -8.45 25.18 10.94
C ALA A 167 -8.26 26.35 9.97
N ASP A 168 -7.22 27.17 10.13
CA ASP A 168 -6.98 28.39 9.37
C ASP A 168 -6.14 28.18 8.09
N ARG A 169 -5.90 26.94 7.67
CA ARG A 169 -5.05 26.64 6.50
C ARG A 169 -5.62 25.53 5.61
N TRP A 170 -5.27 25.58 4.34
CA TRP A 170 -5.44 24.46 3.42
C TRP A 170 -4.29 23.46 3.59
N VAL A 171 -4.66 22.20 3.75
CA VAL A 171 -3.73 21.07 3.62
C VAL A 171 -3.82 20.60 2.18
N ASN A 172 -2.68 20.65 1.47
CA ASN A 172 -2.54 20.09 0.15
C ASN A 172 -1.59 18.88 0.26
N TRP A 173 -2.11 17.71 -0.02
CA TRP A 173 -1.38 16.46 0.03
C TRP A 173 -1.25 15.90 -1.38
N GLN A 174 -0.02 15.65 -1.79
CA GLN A 174 0.26 15.17 -3.15
C GLN A 174 1.31 14.07 -3.10
N THR A 175 1.18 13.13 -4.04
CA THR A 175 2.23 12.17 -4.29
C THR A 175 3.45 12.90 -4.88
N ASP A 176 4.61 12.62 -4.30
CA ASP A 176 5.87 13.17 -4.76
C ASP A 176 6.12 12.85 -6.24
N SER A 177 6.60 13.85 -7.00
CA SER A 177 6.82 13.71 -8.43
C SER A 177 7.92 12.68 -8.76
N GLY A 178 9.01 12.66 -7.97
CA GLY A 178 10.09 11.70 -8.14
C GLY A 178 9.63 10.26 -7.95
N LEU A 179 8.77 10.01 -6.94
CA LEU A 179 8.17 8.69 -6.74
C LEU A 179 7.28 8.30 -7.92
N ARG A 180 6.45 9.23 -8.41
CA ARG A 180 5.54 8.98 -9.54
C ARG A 180 6.29 8.70 -10.84
N GLU A 181 7.38 9.41 -11.10
CA GLU A 181 8.15 9.31 -12.34
C GLU A 181 9.11 8.10 -12.35
N SER A 182 9.52 7.63 -11.16
CA SER A 182 10.45 6.49 -11.03
C SER A 182 9.81 5.12 -11.26
N CYS A 183 8.49 4.97 -11.05
CA CYS A 183 7.80 3.68 -11.12
C CYS A 183 7.47 3.24 -12.56
N ASP A 184 7.21 1.94 -12.76
CA ASP A 184 6.77 1.42 -14.07
C ASP A 184 5.31 1.82 -14.35
N TYR A 185 4.45 1.81 -13.30
CA TYR A 185 3.06 2.27 -13.39
C TYR A 185 2.67 3.06 -12.14
N TYR A 186 1.93 4.13 -12.35
CA TYR A 186 1.35 4.96 -11.31
C TYR A 186 -0.17 4.99 -11.40
N VAL A 187 -0.83 4.88 -10.28
CA VAL A 187 -2.28 5.05 -10.18
C VAL A 187 -2.62 6.14 -9.16
N ALA A 188 -3.33 7.15 -9.61
CA ALA A 188 -3.93 8.19 -8.76
C ALA A 188 -5.19 7.61 -8.11
N MET A 189 -5.06 7.11 -6.90
CA MET A 189 -6.09 6.34 -6.20
C MET A 189 -7.33 7.17 -5.84
N GLU A 190 -7.21 8.48 -5.67
CA GLU A 190 -8.34 9.37 -5.44
C GLU A 190 -9.36 9.30 -6.58
N HIS A 191 -8.91 9.16 -7.83
CA HIS A 191 -9.80 9.01 -8.98
C HIS A 191 -10.55 7.67 -8.99
N ILE A 192 -9.93 6.64 -8.43
CA ILE A 192 -10.56 5.33 -8.28
C ILE A 192 -11.49 5.33 -7.07
N ALA A 193 -10.98 5.73 -5.92
CA ALA A 193 -11.73 5.70 -4.66
C ALA A 193 -13.01 6.55 -4.70
N ASN A 194 -12.94 7.74 -5.31
CA ASN A 194 -14.09 8.63 -5.38
C ASN A 194 -15.19 8.15 -6.36
N LYS A 195 -14.87 7.20 -7.26
CA LYS A 195 -15.86 6.55 -8.13
C LYS A 195 -16.59 5.38 -7.47
N TYR A 196 -16.04 4.83 -6.38
CA TYR A 196 -16.58 3.66 -5.69
C TYR A 196 -16.99 4.04 -4.28
N PRO A 197 -18.22 4.53 -4.07
CA PRO A 197 -18.72 4.89 -2.74
C PRO A 197 -18.69 3.66 -1.81
N PRO A 198 -18.77 3.88 -0.48
CA PRO A 198 -18.84 2.80 0.50
C PRO A 198 -19.96 1.82 0.15
N VAL A 199 -19.63 0.54 0.08
CA VAL A 199 -20.59 -0.53 -0.27
C VAL A 199 -21.31 -1.05 0.97
N PRO A 200 -22.53 -1.61 0.83
CA PRO A 200 -23.25 -2.27 1.91
C PRO A 200 -22.44 -3.37 2.60
N GLU A 201 -22.75 -3.65 3.88
CA GLU A 201 -22.16 -4.76 4.62
C GLU A 201 -22.20 -6.07 3.82
N GLY A 202 -21.12 -6.84 3.90
CA GLY A 202 -20.97 -8.12 3.21
C GLY A 202 -20.40 -8.05 1.78
N ARG A 203 -20.20 -6.86 1.21
CA ARG A 203 -19.50 -6.69 -0.07
C ARG A 203 -18.09 -6.14 0.13
N VAL A 204 -17.14 -6.62 -0.67
CA VAL A 204 -15.77 -6.13 -0.68
C VAL A 204 -15.71 -4.85 -1.52
N GLY A 205 -15.42 -3.73 -0.89
CA GLY A 205 -15.21 -2.43 -1.52
C GLY A 205 -13.91 -1.79 -1.04
N LEU A 206 -13.57 -0.61 -1.57
CA LEU A 206 -12.38 0.13 -1.11
C LEU A 206 -12.56 0.78 0.27
N PHE A 207 -13.80 0.94 0.74
CA PHE A 207 -14.13 1.61 1.99
C PHE A 207 -14.92 0.70 2.93
N LEU A 208 -14.63 0.85 4.23
CA LEU A 208 -15.50 0.34 5.30
C LEU A 208 -16.75 1.23 5.41
N ARG A 209 -17.82 0.65 5.90
CA ARG A 209 -18.99 1.41 6.37
C ARG A 209 -18.82 1.87 7.80
#